data_466f1b2f3b23997e0dfcc62b3887288f
#
_entry.id   466f1b2f3b23997e0dfcc62b3887288f
#
_cell.length_a   1.000
_cell.length_b   1.000
_cell.length_c   1.000
_cell.angle_alpha   90.00
_cell.angle_beta   90.00
_cell.angle_gamma   90.00
#
_symmetry.space_group_name_H-M   'P 1'
#
loop_
_entity.id
_entity.type
_entity.pdbx_description
1 polymer ?
#
loop_
_entity_poly.entity_id
_entity_poly.type
_entity_poly.pdbx_seq_one_letter_code
_entity_poly.pdbx_strand_id
1 'polypeptide(L)'
;FHSEHRQLPWCREQWPAPRVEINPADAAELGIEQGDWVWIESPRHKIRQVADLYYGIRPGTINCEHQWWMPEFHGATKGLDLVNVNTLVNKDLRDPICGSSYARAYNVNIYKATAENSPNGNPVPCDVDGTEMIYTSDDPRLKEWLPVYDNEESQKNYAERNGVQL
;
A
#
# COMPACT_ATOMS: atom_id res chain seq x y z
N PHE A 1 -8.34 5.29 -4.09
CA PHE A 1 -8.39 6.73 -4.39
C PHE A 1 -7.86 7.53 -3.20
N HIS A 2 -6.64 8.01 -3.29
CA HIS A 2 -5.87 8.51 -2.14
C HIS A 2 -5.87 7.49 -0.98
N SER A 3 -6.53 7.77 0.13
CA SER A 3 -6.66 6.83 1.26
C SER A 3 -8.09 6.31 1.43
N GLU A 4 -8.99 6.67 0.55
CA GLU A 4 -10.36 6.16 0.57
C GLU A 4 -10.37 4.65 0.31
N HIS A 5 -11.28 3.97 0.95
CA HIS A 5 -11.57 2.55 0.78
C HIS A 5 -10.48 1.56 1.23
N ARG A 6 -9.29 2.00 1.65
CA ARG A 6 -8.23 1.09 2.09
C ARG A 6 -8.62 0.22 3.29
N GLN A 7 -9.57 0.66 4.10
CA GLN A 7 -10.09 -0.10 5.25
C GLN A 7 -11.29 -0.98 4.91
N LEU A 8 -11.81 -0.89 3.69
CA LEU A 8 -12.84 -1.81 3.25
C LEU A 8 -12.20 -3.19 2.97
N PRO A 9 -12.69 -4.28 3.56
CA PRO A 9 -12.04 -5.60 3.46
C PRO A 9 -11.73 -6.03 2.03
N TRP A 10 -12.69 -5.92 1.13
CA TRP A 10 -12.51 -6.30 -0.27
C TRP A 10 -11.53 -5.40 -1.06
N CYS A 11 -11.38 -4.14 -0.69
CA CYS A 11 -10.37 -3.25 -1.30
C CYS A 11 -8.99 -3.56 -0.72
N ARG A 12 -8.92 -3.80 0.59
CA ARG A 12 -7.68 -4.12 1.27
C ARG A 12 -7.13 -5.48 0.85
N GLU A 13 -8.00 -6.44 0.55
CA GLU A 13 -7.64 -7.74 -0.01
C GLU A 13 -6.83 -7.60 -1.31
N GLN A 14 -7.30 -6.73 -2.22
CA GLN A 14 -6.62 -6.51 -3.50
C GLN A 14 -5.34 -5.68 -3.36
N TRP A 15 -5.28 -4.82 -2.33
CA TRP A 15 -4.20 -3.88 -2.10
C TRP A 15 -3.79 -3.81 -0.63
N PRO A 16 -3.19 -4.88 -0.11
CA PRO A 16 -2.94 -5.02 1.34
C PRO A 16 -1.84 -4.09 1.86
N ALA A 17 -0.87 -3.72 1.02
CA ALA A 17 0.30 -2.92 1.39
C ALA A 17 0.60 -1.84 0.35
N PRO A 18 1.28 -0.75 0.73
CA PRO A 18 1.71 0.26 -0.23
C PRO A 18 2.68 -0.32 -1.24
N ARG A 19 2.53 0.06 -2.50
CA ARG A 19 3.38 -0.39 -3.59
C ARG A 19 4.21 0.74 -4.16
N VAL A 20 5.36 0.36 -4.71
CA VAL A 20 6.22 1.20 -5.50
C VAL A 20 6.41 0.58 -6.87
N GLU A 21 6.04 1.31 -7.91
CA GLU A 21 6.29 0.91 -9.28
C GLU A 21 7.77 1.11 -9.62
N ILE A 22 8.38 0.06 -10.17
CA ILE A 22 9.79 0.02 -10.56
C ILE A 22 9.89 -0.54 -11.96
N ASN A 23 10.71 0.06 -12.82
CA ASN A 23 10.98 -0.52 -14.12
C ASN A 23 11.68 -1.88 -13.96
N PRO A 24 11.23 -2.94 -14.67
CA PRO A 24 11.84 -4.27 -14.54
C PRO A 24 13.34 -4.32 -14.81
N ALA A 25 13.87 -3.42 -15.65
CA ALA A 25 15.32 -3.37 -15.91
C ALA A 25 16.08 -2.88 -14.65
N ASP A 26 15.59 -1.81 -14.02
CA ASP A 26 16.18 -1.30 -12.77
C ASP A 26 16.05 -2.33 -11.64
N ALA A 27 14.90 -2.99 -11.55
CA ALA A 27 14.67 -4.02 -10.55
C ALA A 27 15.65 -5.20 -10.71
N ALA A 28 15.89 -5.64 -11.94
CA ALA A 28 16.84 -6.72 -12.23
C ALA A 28 18.28 -6.35 -11.83
N GLU A 29 18.71 -5.10 -12.08
CA GLU A 29 20.03 -4.60 -11.67
C GLU A 29 20.18 -4.56 -10.14
N LEU A 30 19.09 -4.30 -9.43
CA LEU A 30 19.06 -4.20 -7.96
C LEU A 30 18.73 -5.54 -7.26
N GLY A 31 18.48 -6.62 -8.02
CA GLY A 31 18.08 -7.91 -7.49
C GLY A 31 16.69 -7.88 -6.80
N ILE A 32 15.81 -7.02 -7.26
CA ILE A 32 14.45 -6.85 -6.76
C ILE A 32 13.49 -7.66 -7.64
N GLU A 33 12.62 -8.43 -7.00
CA GLU A 33 11.57 -9.22 -7.65
C GLU A 33 10.17 -8.65 -7.35
N GLN A 34 9.19 -9.04 -8.15
CA GLN A 34 7.79 -8.67 -7.92
C GLN A 34 7.34 -9.08 -6.51
N GLY A 35 6.78 -8.15 -5.76
CA GLY A 35 6.29 -8.39 -4.42
C GLY A 35 7.33 -8.31 -3.30
N ASP A 36 8.60 -8.09 -3.63
CA ASP A 36 9.62 -7.82 -2.62
C ASP A 36 9.34 -6.54 -1.84
N TRP A 37 9.62 -6.56 -0.54
CA TRP A 37 9.73 -5.32 0.20
C TRP A 37 11.03 -4.61 -0.15
N VAL A 38 10.92 -3.32 -0.43
CA VAL A 38 12.07 -2.48 -0.79
C VAL A 38 12.15 -1.24 0.08
N TRP A 39 13.37 -0.88 0.43
CA TRP A 39 13.68 0.39 1.06
C TRP A 39 13.70 1.49 0.01
N ILE A 40 13.10 2.62 0.36
CA ILE A 40 13.14 3.87 -0.38
C ILE A 40 13.70 4.90 0.58
N GLU A 41 14.87 5.40 0.31
CA GLU A 41 15.65 6.22 1.22
C GLU A 41 15.99 7.58 0.61
N SER A 42 15.65 8.62 1.34
CA SER A 42 16.10 9.99 1.08
C SER A 42 17.10 10.43 2.15
N PRO A 43 17.80 11.56 1.99
CA PRO A 43 18.67 12.11 3.04
C PRO A 43 17.94 12.40 4.36
N ARG A 44 16.62 12.46 4.33
CA ARG A 44 15.79 12.77 5.50
C ARG A 44 15.31 11.55 6.26
N HIS A 45 14.82 10.56 5.55
CA HIS A 45 14.16 9.40 6.13
C HIS A 45 14.16 8.24 5.14
N LYS A 46 13.79 7.07 5.61
CA LYS A 46 13.57 5.89 4.77
C LYS A 46 12.28 5.18 5.13
N ILE A 47 11.61 4.69 4.10
CA ILE A 47 10.36 3.94 4.21
C ILE A 47 10.47 2.62 3.46
N ARG A 48 9.46 1.75 3.61
CA ARG A 48 9.36 0.51 2.84
C ARG A 48 8.02 0.43 2.13
N GLN A 49 8.08 -0.03 0.89
CA GLN A 49 6.90 -0.38 0.10
C GLN A 49 7.14 -1.68 -0.65
N VAL A 50 6.11 -2.28 -1.18
CA VAL A 50 6.19 -3.53 -1.94
C VAL A 50 6.48 -3.23 -3.40
N ALA A 51 7.46 -3.88 -3.98
CA ALA A 51 7.83 -3.70 -5.38
C ALA A 51 6.71 -4.18 -6.31
N ASP A 52 6.30 -3.31 -7.22
CA ASP A 52 5.41 -3.60 -8.33
C ASP A 52 6.16 -3.33 -9.64
N LEU A 53 6.51 -4.40 -10.36
CA LEU A 53 7.31 -4.29 -11.58
C LEU A 53 6.43 -3.84 -12.74
N TYR A 54 6.65 -2.62 -13.20
CA TYR A 54 5.81 -1.99 -14.21
C TYR A 54 6.61 -1.42 -15.38
N TYR A 55 6.40 -1.96 -16.56
CA TYR A 55 7.09 -1.52 -17.79
C TYR A 55 6.74 -0.09 -18.22
N GLY A 56 5.61 0.44 -17.79
CA GLY A 56 5.15 1.76 -18.15
C GLY A 56 5.89 2.91 -17.45
N ILE A 57 6.70 2.60 -16.43
CA ILE A 57 7.53 3.60 -15.76
C ILE A 57 8.91 3.68 -16.44
N ARG A 58 9.43 4.91 -16.54
CA ARG A 58 10.73 5.15 -17.14
C ARG A 58 11.85 4.58 -16.27
N PRO A 59 12.85 3.90 -16.86
CA PRO A 59 14.06 3.52 -16.13
C PRO A 59 14.70 4.71 -15.38
N GLY A 60 15.27 4.46 -14.22
CA GLY A 60 15.81 5.47 -13.31
C GLY A 60 14.75 6.29 -12.57
N THR A 61 13.49 5.88 -12.62
CA THR A 61 12.38 6.55 -11.93
C THR A 61 11.53 5.51 -11.20
N ILE A 62 11.01 5.88 -10.04
CA ILE A 62 10.03 5.08 -9.31
C ILE A 62 8.77 5.90 -9.03
N ASN A 63 7.64 5.24 -8.88
CA ASN A 63 6.38 5.86 -8.48
C ASN A 63 5.86 5.21 -7.21
N CYS A 64 5.88 5.96 -6.12
CA CYS A 64 5.47 5.48 -4.80
C CYS A 64 4.00 5.81 -4.53
N GLU A 65 3.28 4.88 -3.96
CA GLU A 65 1.96 5.18 -3.43
C GLU A 65 2.05 6.14 -2.25
N HIS A 66 1.18 7.16 -2.27
CA HIS A 66 1.12 8.19 -1.25
C HIS A 66 0.01 7.94 -0.22
N GLN A 67 0.03 8.70 0.89
CA GLN A 67 -0.99 8.70 1.94
C GLN A 67 -1.24 7.34 2.60
N TRP A 68 -0.23 6.49 2.66
CA TRP A 68 -0.32 5.23 3.39
C TRP A 68 0.02 5.40 4.87
N TRP A 69 -0.73 4.67 5.70
CA TRP A 69 -0.46 4.36 7.10
C TRP A 69 -1.04 2.99 7.40
N MET A 70 -0.69 2.43 8.54
CA MET A 70 -1.16 1.13 9.01
C MET A 70 -2.05 1.36 10.24
N PRO A 71 -3.37 1.58 10.10
CA PRO A 71 -4.26 1.90 11.22
C PRO A 71 -4.29 0.79 12.29
N GLU A 72 -4.02 -0.44 11.89
CA GLU A 72 -3.87 -1.62 12.72
C GLU A 72 -2.64 -1.60 13.63
N PHE A 73 -1.62 -0.82 13.29
CA PHE A 73 -0.40 -0.75 14.09
C PHE A 73 -0.62 0.06 15.36
N HIS A 74 -0.07 -0.44 16.45
CA HIS A 74 -0.03 0.30 17.71
C HIS A 74 0.98 1.47 17.65
N GLY A 75 0.73 2.48 18.46
CA GLY A 75 1.59 3.66 18.55
C GLY A 75 0.98 4.91 17.91
N ALA A 76 1.60 6.05 18.18
CA ALA A 76 1.07 7.37 17.79
C ALA A 76 1.11 7.61 16.28
N THR A 77 2.05 7.01 15.56
CA THR A 77 2.24 7.21 14.13
C THR A 77 1.39 6.27 13.28
N LYS A 78 0.86 5.20 13.88
CA LYS A 78 0.11 4.17 13.13
C LYS A 78 0.85 3.68 11.89
N GLY A 79 2.16 3.43 12.00
CA GLY A 79 3.00 2.98 10.89
C GLY A 79 3.25 4.01 9.79
N LEU A 80 2.80 5.26 9.96
CA LEU A 80 3.02 6.32 8.98
C LEU A 80 4.51 6.54 8.67
N ASP A 81 5.34 6.51 9.68
CA ASP A 81 6.79 6.64 9.60
C ASP A 81 7.47 5.47 8.87
N LEU A 82 6.79 4.35 8.74
CA LEU A 82 7.33 3.15 8.09
C LEU A 82 7.07 3.09 6.58
N VAL A 83 5.97 3.72 6.11
CA VAL A 83 5.47 3.50 4.75
C VAL A 83 5.11 4.76 3.97
N ASN A 84 4.97 5.91 4.63
CA ASN A 84 4.43 7.11 3.99
C ASN A 84 5.49 7.96 3.32
N VAL A 85 5.33 8.20 2.02
CA VAL A 85 6.28 8.98 1.21
C VAL A 85 6.48 10.41 1.70
N ASN A 86 5.52 11.01 2.40
CA ASN A 86 5.67 12.35 2.93
C ASN A 86 6.80 12.48 3.96
N THR A 87 7.20 11.38 4.58
CA THR A 87 8.34 11.36 5.51
C THR A 87 9.69 11.55 4.80
N LEU A 88 9.76 11.19 3.51
CA LEU A 88 10.93 11.36 2.66
C LEU A 88 11.13 12.80 2.21
N VAL A 89 10.06 13.60 2.23
CA VAL A 89 10.01 14.95 1.67
C VAL A 89 10.74 15.95 2.56
N ASN A 90 11.57 16.79 1.98
CA ASN A 90 12.14 17.90 2.69
C ASN A 90 11.11 19.03 2.82
N LYS A 91 10.63 19.26 4.05
CA LYS A 91 9.67 20.32 4.39
C LYS A 91 10.17 21.75 4.10
N ASP A 92 11.49 21.93 4.02
CA ASP A 92 12.11 23.23 3.82
C ASP A 92 12.22 23.60 2.34
N LEU A 93 12.05 22.62 1.45
CA LEU A 93 11.95 22.84 0.01
C LEU A 93 10.50 23.16 -0.36
N ARG A 94 10.26 24.43 -0.59
CA ARG A 94 8.93 24.93 -1.00
C ARG A 94 9.06 25.81 -2.22
N ASP A 95 7.99 25.81 -3.02
CA ASP A 95 7.87 26.79 -4.08
C ASP A 95 7.87 28.21 -3.49
N PRO A 96 8.74 29.11 -3.98
CA PRO A 96 8.90 30.41 -3.38
C PRO A 96 7.69 31.35 -3.58
N ILE A 97 6.80 31.01 -4.50
CA ILE A 97 5.62 31.82 -4.85
C ILE A 97 4.38 31.34 -4.11
N CYS A 98 4.04 30.08 -4.27
CA CYS A 98 2.81 29.52 -3.69
C CYS A 98 3.02 28.74 -2.38
N GLY A 99 4.27 28.52 -1.96
CA GLY A 99 4.59 27.82 -0.72
C GLY A 99 4.32 26.32 -0.74
N SER A 100 3.93 25.75 -1.88
CA SER A 100 3.66 24.32 -1.98
C SER A 100 4.95 23.50 -1.83
N SER A 101 4.84 22.33 -1.21
CA SER A 101 5.92 21.36 -1.16
C SER A 101 6.14 20.74 -2.54
N TYR A 102 7.38 20.43 -2.86
CA TYR A 102 7.69 19.63 -4.03
C TYR A 102 7.19 18.20 -3.79
N ALA A 103 6.05 17.85 -4.37
CA ALA A 103 5.43 16.55 -4.24
C ALA A 103 5.98 15.50 -5.23
N ARG A 104 6.91 15.89 -6.09
CA ARG A 104 7.45 15.05 -7.16
C ARG A 104 8.95 15.35 -7.35
N ALA A 105 9.65 14.39 -7.99
CA ALA A 105 11.05 14.55 -8.36
C ALA A 105 12.03 14.68 -7.17
N TYR A 106 11.97 13.74 -6.24
CA TYR A 106 12.99 13.56 -5.22
C TYR A 106 14.01 12.53 -5.69
N ASN A 107 15.27 12.78 -5.37
CA ASN A 107 16.29 11.75 -5.51
C ASN A 107 16.24 10.84 -4.28
N VAL A 108 16.09 9.56 -4.54
CA VAL A 108 16.05 8.51 -3.52
C VAL A 108 16.96 7.36 -3.92
N ASN A 109 17.45 6.62 -2.94
CA ASN A 109 18.03 5.31 -3.14
C ASN A 109 16.95 4.25 -2.95
N ILE A 110 17.00 3.22 -3.78
CA ILE A 110 16.11 2.06 -3.62
C ILE A 110 16.96 0.79 -3.55
N TYR A 111 16.58 -0.11 -2.65
CA TYR A 111 17.26 -1.39 -2.47
C TYR A 111 16.35 -2.41 -1.79
N LYS A 112 16.59 -3.70 -2.03
CA LYS A 112 15.81 -4.80 -1.46
C LYS A 112 15.90 -4.79 0.07
N ALA A 113 14.77 -4.98 0.74
CA ALA A 113 14.72 -5.22 2.17
C ALA A 113 15.11 -6.67 2.45
N THR A 114 16.12 -6.86 3.30
CA THR A 114 16.65 -8.17 3.70
C THR A 114 16.60 -8.31 5.22
N ALA A 115 16.79 -9.50 5.73
CA ALA A 115 16.87 -9.73 7.17
C ALA A 115 17.98 -8.90 7.84
N GLU A 116 19.07 -8.65 7.12
CA GLU A 116 20.21 -7.87 7.65
C GLU A 116 19.89 -6.38 7.79
N ASN A 117 19.22 -5.78 6.78
CA ASN A 117 18.90 -4.35 6.79
C ASN A 117 17.50 -4.05 7.37
N SER A 118 16.74 -5.09 7.72
CA SER A 118 15.39 -5.01 8.29
C SER A 118 15.24 -5.94 9.50
N PRO A 119 16.02 -5.76 10.58
CA PRO A 119 16.06 -6.69 11.72
C PRO A 119 14.73 -6.82 12.46
N ASN A 120 13.86 -5.84 12.34
CA ASN A 120 12.51 -5.85 12.94
C ASN A 120 11.42 -6.37 11.96
N GLY A 121 11.85 -7.00 10.85
CA GLY A 121 10.93 -7.44 9.81
C GLY A 121 10.34 -6.30 8.98
N ASN A 122 9.50 -6.64 8.02
CA ASN A 122 8.77 -5.69 7.20
C ASN A 122 7.46 -5.26 7.87
N PRO A 123 6.91 -4.08 7.54
CA PRO A 123 5.63 -3.61 8.07
C PRO A 123 4.47 -4.35 7.40
N VAL A 124 4.33 -5.63 7.69
CA VAL A 124 3.26 -6.47 7.13
C VAL A 124 1.93 -6.02 7.71
N PRO A 125 0.91 -5.75 6.85
CA PRO A 125 -0.43 -5.41 7.32
C PRO A 125 -1.02 -6.50 8.21
N CYS A 126 -1.77 -6.08 9.22
CA CYS A 126 -2.52 -6.97 10.10
C CYS A 126 -3.83 -6.28 10.51
N ASP A 127 -4.78 -7.05 10.98
CA ASP A 127 -6.00 -6.48 11.56
C ASP A 127 -5.71 -5.68 12.84
N VAL A 128 -6.67 -4.89 13.28
CA VAL A 128 -6.52 -3.98 14.43
C VAL A 128 -6.18 -4.71 15.72
N ASP A 129 -6.61 -5.94 15.86
CA ASP A 129 -6.29 -6.83 16.97
C ASP A 129 -4.96 -7.58 16.82
N GLY A 130 -4.25 -7.32 15.71
CA GLY A 130 -2.96 -7.96 15.40
C GLY A 130 -3.08 -9.27 14.64
N THR A 131 -4.26 -9.65 14.20
CA THR A 131 -4.44 -10.81 13.33
C THR A 131 -3.92 -10.52 11.92
N GLU A 132 -3.67 -11.57 11.16
CA GLU A 132 -3.23 -11.45 9.78
C GLU A 132 -4.33 -10.89 8.89
N MET A 133 -3.95 -9.99 7.95
CA MET A 133 -4.87 -9.45 6.96
C MET A 133 -5.39 -10.53 6.02
N ILE A 134 -6.59 -10.32 5.50
CA ILE A 134 -7.19 -11.16 4.48
C ILE A 134 -6.52 -10.84 3.14
N TYR A 135 -5.88 -11.83 2.54
CA TYR A 135 -5.19 -11.66 1.26
C TYR A 135 -5.90 -12.32 0.07
N THR A 136 -6.87 -13.17 0.33
CA THR A 136 -7.58 -13.93 -0.70
C THR A 136 -9.09 -13.79 -0.56
N SER A 137 -9.80 -13.80 -1.68
CA SER A 137 -11.26 -13.65 -1.74
C SER A 137 -12.03 -14.86 -1.22
N ASP A 138 -11.37 -15.98 -1.05
CA ASP A 138 -11.92 -17.22 -0.50
C ASP A 138 -11.69 -17.36 1.02
N ASP A 139 -11.07 -16.36 1.66
CA ASP A 139 -10.88 -16.36 3.10
C ASP A 139 -12.24 -16.43 3.82
N PRO A 140 -12.44 -17.41 4.71
CA PRO A 140 -13.75 -17.61 5.38
C PRO A 140 -14.19 -16.39 6.21
N ARG A 141 -13.25 -15.52 6.63
CA ARG A 141 -13.57 -14.29 7.36
C ARG A 141 -14.33 -13.27 6.51
N LEU A 142 -14.14 -13.28 5.18
CA LEU A 142 -14.90 -12.41 4.27
C LEU A 142 -16.39 -12.75 4.24
N LYS A 143 -16.75 -13.99 4.49
CA LYS A 143 -18.16 -14.42 4.55
C LYS A 143 -18.92 -13.79 5.71
N GLU A 144 -18.24 -13.47 6.79
CA GLU A 144 -18.84 -12.74 7.92
C GLU A 144 -19.15 -11.27 7.56
N TRP A 145 -18.37 -10.68 6.64
CA TRP A 145 -18.54 -9.30 6.18
C TRP A 145 -19.55 -9.15 5.04
N LEU A 146 -19.87 -10.25 4.35
CA LEU A 146 -20.77 -10.28 3.20
C LEU A 146 -22.07 -11.07 3.47
N PRO A 147 -22.63 -11.15 4.71
CA PRO A 147 -23.80 -11.97 4.98
C PRO A 147 -25.04 -11.53 4.18
N VAL A 148 -25.02 -10.33 3.63
CA VAL A 148 -26.16 -9.74 2.91
C VAL A 148 -26.22 -10.19 1.46
N TYR A 149 -25.10 -10.60 0.86
CA TYR A 149 -25.04 -10.91 -0.58
C TYR A 149 -24.93 -12.40 -0.90
N ASP A 150 -24.67 -13.23 0.10
CA ASP A 150 -24.30 -14.64 -0.09
C ASP A 150 -25.41 -15.65 0.31
N ASN A 151 -26.56 -15.18 0.76
CA ASN A 151 -27.68 -16.04 1.05
C ASN A 151 -28.85 -15.83 0.07
N GLU A 152 -29.60 -16.89 -0.18
CA GLU A 152 -30.75 -16.89 -1.12
C GLU A 152 -31.77 -15.80 -0.78
N GLU A 153 -31.99 -15.51 0.49
CA GLU A 153 -32.94 -14.50 0.95
C GLU A 153 -32.50 -13.09 0.55
N SER A 154 -31.21 -12.77 0.68
CA SER A 154 -30.68 -11.47 0.29
C SER A 154 -30.64 -11.27 -1.22
N GLN A 155 -30.33 -12.33 -1.97
CA GLN A 155 -30.39 -12.30 -3.43
C GLN A 155 -31.82 -12.11 -3.91
N LYS A 156 -32.75 -12.80 -3.31
CA LYS A 156 -34.18 -12.66 -3.60
C LYS A 156 -34.70 -11.26 -3.28
N ASN A 157 -34.36 -10.72 -2.11
CA ASN A 157 -34.71 -9.35 -1.72
C ASN A 157 -34.10 -8.29 -2.64
N TYR A 158 -32.88 -8.48 -3.12
CA TYR A 158 -32.25 -7.62 -4.10
C TYR A 158 -32.98 -7.68 -5.45
N ALA A 159 -33.28 -8.88 -5.92
CA ALA A 159 -33.98 -9.09 -7.17
C ALA A 159 -35.38 -8.47 -7.16
N GLU A 160 -36.14 -8.66 -6.10
CA GLU A 160 -37.46 -8.06 -5.91
C GLU A 160 -37.41 -6.53 -5.89
N ARG A 161 -36.46 -5.93 -5.20
CA ARG A 161 -36.30 -4.47 -5.12
C ARG A 161 -35.90 -3.83 -6.43
N ASN A 162 -35.16 -4.55 -7.25
CA ASN A 162 -34.59 -4.01 -8.50
C ASN A 162 -35.29 -4.57 -9.76
N GLY A 163 -36.34 -5.36 -9.62
CA GLY A 163 -37.07 -5.93 -10.74
C GLY A 163 -36.25 -6.88 -11.62
N VAL A 164 -35.25 -7.53 -11.01
CA VAL A 164 -34.38 -8.50 -11.68
C VAL A 164 -34.96 -9.90 -11.49
N GLN A 165 -35.12 -10.67 -12.56
CA GLN A 165 -35.41 -12.10 -12.47
C GLN A 165 -34.12 -12.87 -12.22
N LEU A 166 -34.09 -13.64 -11.14
CA LEU A 166 -33.02 -14.58 -10.84
C LEU A 166 -33.14 -15.83 -11.69
#